data_fd8551c8bb141453a7a595513c92feb1
#
_entry.id   fd8551c8bb141453a7a595513c92feb1
#
_cell.length_a   1.000
_cell.length_b   1.000
_cell.length_c   1.000
_cell.angle_alpha   90.00
_cell.angle_beta   90.00
_cell.angle_gamma   90.00
#
_symmetry.space_group_name_H-M   'P 1'
#
loop_
_entity.id
_entity.type
_entity.pdbx_description
1 polymer ?
#
loop_
_entity_poly.entity_id
_entity_poly.type
_entity_poly.pdbx_seq_one_letter_code
_entity_poly.pdbx_strand_id
1 'polypeptide(L)'
;MHNVWRQTILPKRSTIGQAIRNLNDTGLKIVLVVDKANKLLGTISDGDIRRGLLKGMDLSDPIAKLVNESSLVVPSEMSRDMVMQLMVANKINQIPVVDDQRQVLDLYLWNKISELPARANLMVIMAGGR
;
A
#
# COMPACT_ATOMS: atom_id res chain seq x y z
N MET A 1 10.06 -12.93 1.73
CA MET A 1 9.13 -13.00 0.65
C MET A 1 9.03 -11.67 -0.02
N HIS A 2 9.68 -11.58 -1.12
CA HIS A 2 9.83 -10.28 -1.77
C HIS A 2 8.57 -9.82 -2.47
N ASN A 3 7.65 -10.74 -2.75
CA ASN A 3 6.47 -10.41 -3.54
C ASN A 3 5.17 -10.58 -2.75
N VAL A 4 5.27 -10.46 -1.43
CA VAL A 4 4.09 -10.58 -0.58
C VAL A 4 3.03 -9.54 -0.97
N TRP A 5 3.49 -8.37 -1.42
CA TRP A 5 2.58 -7.30 -1.80
C TRP A 5 1.62 -7.71 -2.93
N ARG A 6 2.01 -8.69 -3.73
CA ARG A 6 1.12 -9.16 -4.81
C ARG A 6 -0.15 -9.76 -4.24
N GLN A 7 -0.10 -10.25 -3.02
CA GLN A 7 -1.28 -10.82 -2.39
C GLN A 7 -2.29 -9.76 -1.98
N THR A 8 -1.88 -8.48 -1.96
CA THR A 8 -2.81 -7.39 -1.63
C THR A 8 -3.62 -6.93 -2.82
N ILE A 9 -3.36 -7.44 -4.03
CA ILE A 9 -4.03 -7.00 -5.23
C ILE A 9 -5.38 -7.69 -5.36
N LEU A 10 -6.43 -6.88 -5.51
CA LEU A 10 -7.79 -7.40 -5.73
C LEU A 10 -8.43 -6.66 -6.90
N PRO A 11 -9.25 -7.35 -7.69
CA PRO A 11 -10.02 -6.65 -8.73
C PRO A 11 -11.14 -5.82 -8.11
N LYS A 12 -11.57 -4.80 -8.84
CA LYS A 12 -12.57 -3.88 -8.32
C LYS A 12 -13.92 -4.55 -8.03
N ARG A 13 -14.16 -5.72 -8.60
CA ARG A 13 -15.41 -6.45 -8.36
C ARG A 13 -15.39 -7.26 -7.07
N SER A 14 -14.26 -7.30 -6.38
CA SER A 14 -14.18 -8.00 -5.10
C SER A 14 -15.14 -7.39 -4.09
N THR A 15 -15.54 -8.18 -3.10
CA THR A 15 -16.45 -7.71 -2.07
C THR A 15 -15.68 -7.12 -0.89
N ILE A 16 -16.41 -6.36 -0.07
CA ILE A 16 -15.82 -5.80 1.14
C ILE A 16 -15.32 -6.93 2.04
N GLY A 17 -16.08 -8.03 2.13
CA GLY A 17 -15.65 -9.17 2.93
C GLY A 17 -14.32 -9.74 2.45
N GLN A 18 -14.13 -9.81 1.12
CA GLN A 18 -12.88 -10.29 0.56
C GLN A 18 -11.73 -9.34 0.88
N ALA A 19 -11.98 -8.04 0.87
CA ALA A 19 -10.96 -7.06 1.21
C ALA A 19 -10.55 -7.18 2.68
N ILE A 20 -11.53 -7.36 3.57
CA ILE A 20 -11.23 -7.54 4.99
C ILE A 20 -10.39 -8.77 5.20
N ARG A 21 -10.74 -9.87 4.55
CA ARG A 21 -9.95 -11.10 4.64
C ARG A 21 -8.54 -10.88 4.12
N ASN A 22 -8.42 -10.15 3.01
CA ASN A 22 -7.11 -9.85 2.43
C ASN A 22 -6.24 -9.05 3.41
N LEU A 23 -6.82 -8.02 4.03
CA LEU A 23 -6.09 -7.22 5.01
C LEU A 23 -5.61 -8.07 6.16
N ASN A 24 -6.46 -8.99 6.62
CA ASN A 24 -6.10 -9.85 7.73
C ASN A 24 -5.01 -10.85 7.34
N ASP A 25 -5.15 -11.45 6.16
CA ASP A 25 -4.23 -12.51 5.74
C ASP A 25 -2.84 -11.97 5.40
N THR A 26 -2.76 -10.80 4.77
CA THR A 26 -1.46 -10.23 4.39
C THR A 26 -0.81 -9.46 5.54
N GLY A 27 -1.62 -8.90 6.43
CA GLY A 27 -1.10 -8.04 7.49
C GLY A 27 -0.50 -6.74 7.01
N LEU A 28 -0.63 -6.42 5.72
CA LEU A 28 0.02 -5.23 5.16
C LEU A 28 -0.84 -3.97 5.25
N LYS A 29 -2.10 -4.12 5.68
CA LYS A 29 -2.98 -3.00 6.00
C LYS A 29 -3.40 -2.16 4.81
N ILE A 30 -3.27 -2.70 3.60
CA ILE A 30 -3.64 -2.03 2.38
C ILE A 30 -4.09 -3.06 1.35
N VAL A 31 -5.07 -2.69 0.54
CA VAL A 31 -5.48 -3.46 -0.63
C VAL A 31 -5.24 -2.60 -1.85
N LEU A 32 -4.60 -3.17 -2.85
CA LEU A 32 -4.35 -2.50 -4.12
C LEU A 32 -5.42 -2.96 -5.09
N VAL A 33 -6.25 -2.02 -5.55
CA VAL A 33 -7.38 -2.36 -6.42
C VAL A 33 -6.99 -2.07 -7.86
N VAL A 34 -7.15 -3.08 -8.72
CA VAL A 34 -6.73 -3.00 -10.11
C VAL A 34 -7.91 -3.27 -11.04
N ASP A 35 -7.76 -2.82 -12.30
CA ASP A 35 -8.73 -3.12 -13.35
C ASP A 35 -8.33 -4.41 -14.08
N LYS A 36 -9.02 -4.69 -15.18
CA LYS A 36 -8.79 -5.91 -15.95
C LYS A 36 -7.38 -5.96 -16.56
N ALA A 37 -6.76 -4.80 -16.76
CA ALA A 37 -5.41 -4.72 -17.33
C ALA A 37 -4.34 -4.67 -16.25
N ASN A 38 -4.70 -4.92 -14.99
CA ASN A 38 -3.82 -4.86 -13.83
C ASN A 38 -3.28 -3.44 -13.57
N LYS A 39 -4.02 -2.44 -14.03
CA LYS A 39 -3.67 -1.06 -13.71
C LYS A 39 -4.25 -0.67 -12.39
N LEU A 40 -3.47 0.04 -11.59
CA LEU A 40 -3.91 0.45 -10.26
C LEU A 40 -5.00 1.50 -10.38
N LEU A 41 -6.17 1.19 -9.84
CA LEU A 41 -7.28 2.14 -9.75
C LEU A 41 -7.17 2.98 -8.49
N GLY A 42 -6.65 2.40 -7.43
CA GLY A 42 -6.50 3.07 -6.17
C GLY A 42 -6.25 2.07 -5.05
N THR A 43 -6.37 2.52 -3.83
CA THR A 43 -6.09 1.68 -2.67
C THR A 43 -7.27 1.70 -1.71
N ILE A 44 -7.31 0.69 -0.85
CA ILE A 44 -8.29 0.62 0.24
C ILE A 44 -7.53 0.33 1.52
N SER A 45 -7.79 1.13 2.53
CA SER A 45 -7.22 0.92 3.85
C SER A 45 -8.28 0.39 4.80
N ASP A 46 -7.84 -0.03 5.97
CA ASP A 46 -8.74 -0.46 7.02
C ASP A 46 -9.76 0.64 7.37
N GLY A 47 -9.29 1.89 7.40
CA GLY A 47 -10.17 3.02 7.68
C GLY A 47 -11.23 3.22 6.61
N ASP A 48 -10.86 3.00 5.34
CA ASP A 48 -11.84 3.10 4.24
C ASP A 48 -12.97 2.10 4.43
N ILE A 49 -12.61 0.87 4.80
CA ILE A 49 -13.62 -0.17 5.03
C ILE A 49 -14.51 0.19 6.21
N ARG A 50 -13.89 0.64 7.29
CA ARG A 50 -14.65 1.00 8.49
C ARG A 50 -15.66 2.09 8.18
N ARG A 51 -15.25 3.11 7.45
CA ARG A 51 -16.14 4.20 7.06
C ARG A 51 -17.28 3.71 6.19
N GLY A 52 -16.98 2.80 5.25
CA GLY A 52 -18.03 2.23 4.41
C GLY A 52 -19.06 1.45 5.20
N LEU A 53 -18.60 0.63 6.15
CA LEU A 53 -19.54 -0.14 6.97
C LEU A 53 -20.38 0.76 7.86
N LEU A 54 -19.79 1.85 8.37
CA LEU A 54 -20.54 2.80 9.18
C LEU A 54 -21.62 3.52 8.37
N LYS A 55 -21.42 3.62 7.06
CA LYS A 55 -22.43 4.23 6.18
C LYS A 55 -23.47 3.25 5.72
N GLY A 56 -23.43 2.02 6.20
CA GLY A 56 -24.44 1.02 5.90
C GLY A 56 -24.10 0.06 4.78
N MET A 57 -22.85 0.07 4.31
CA MET A 57 -22.44 -0.89 3.30
C MET A 57 -22.33 -2.29 3.91
N ASP A 58 -22.57 -3.29 3.08
CA ASP A 58 -22.59 -4.68 3.48
C ASP A 58 -21.34 -5.40 3.03
N LEU A 59 -21.03 -6.52 3.69
CA LEU A 59 -19.84 -7.30 3.33
C LEU A 59 -19.89 -7.83 1.90
N SER A 60 -21.09 -7.98 1.35
CA SER A 60 -21.26 -8.45 -0.03
C SER A 60 -21.19 -7.32 -1.06
N ASP A 61 -21.11 -6.06 -0.63
CA ASP A 61 -21.01 -4.95 -1.56
C ASP A 61 -19.64 -4.93 -2.22
N PRO A 62 -19.55 -4.46 -3.49
CA PRO A 62 -18.27 -4.39 -4.17
C PRO A 62 -17.40 -3.29 -3.58
N ILE A 63 -16.08 -3.53 -3.61
CA ILE A 63 -15.13 -2.58 -3.05
C ILE A 63 -14.95 -1.34 -3.94
N ALA A 64 -15.45 -1.37 -5.17
CA ALA A 64 -15.26 -0.25 -6.10
C ALA A 64 -15.69 1.08 -5.50
N LYS A 65 -16.68 1.06 -4.61
CA LYS A 65 -17.19 2.29 -3.99
C LYS A 65 -16.27 2.80 -2.88
N LEU A 66 -15.33 1.98 -2.41
CA LEU A 66 -14.43 2.35 -1.32
C LEU A 66 -13.05 2.77 -1.79
N VAL A 67 -12.76 2.60 -3.08
CA VAL A 67 -11.41 2.84 -3.59
C VAL A 67 -11.04 4.30 -3.46
N ASN A 68 -9.88 4.55 -2.87
CA ASN A 68 -9.31 5.89 -2.82
C ASN A 68 -8.49 6.09 -4.09
N GLU A 69 -9.06 6.80 -5.06
CA GLU A 69 -8.42 7.02 -6.34
C GLU A 69 -7.35 8.09 -6.28
N SER A 70 -7.28 8.82 -5.19
CA SER A 70 -6.29 9.87 -4.99
C SER A 70 -5.09 9.38 -4.17
N SER A 71 -4.97 8.08 -3.95
CA SER A 71 -3.86 7.58 -3.17
C SER A 71 -2.53 7.88 -3.84
N LEU A 72 -1.55 8.17 -3.01
CA LEU A 72 -0.22 8.53 -3.48
C LEU A 72 0.50 7.31 -4.04
N VAL A 73 1.10 7.46 -5.22
CA VAL A 73 1.94 6.42 -5.82
C VAL A 73 3.26 7.06 -6.22
N VAL A 74 4.28 6.23 -6.42
CA VAL A 74 5.61 6.71 -6.82
C VAL A 74 6.13 5.88 -7.97
N PRO A 75 7.00 6.47 -8.82
CA PRO A 75 7.67 5.69 -9.86
C PRO A 75 8.85 4.91 -9.28
N SER A 76 9.31 3.91 -10.02
CA SER A 76 10.41 3.08 -9.54
C SER A 76 11.73 3.84 -9.45
N GLU A 77 11.86 4.94 -10.17
CA GLU A 77 13.09 5.73 -10.19
C GLU A 77 13.27 6.60 -8.95
N MET A 78 12.20 6.78 -8.17
CA MET A 78 12.30 7.65 -7.00
C MET A 78 13.21 7.02 -5.95
N SER A 79 14.08 7.83 -5.35
CA SER A 79 15.00 7.33 -4.34
C SER A 79 14.25 6.93 -3.08
N ARG A 80 14.85 6.01 -2.33
CA ARG A 80 14.26 5.58 -1.05
C ARG A 80 14.07 6.76 -0.11
N ASP A 81 15.03 7.67 -0.05
CA ASP A 81 14.93 8.83 0.84
C ASP A 81 13.73 9.70 0.50
N MET A 82 13.50 9.92 -0.81
CA MET A 82 12.33 10.69 -1.24
C MET A 82 11.04 9.98 -0.86
N VAL A 83 11.00 8.67 -1.06
CA VAL A 83 9.82 7.89 -0.71
C VAL A 83 9.53 8.02 0.79
N MET A 84 10.58 7.91 1.62
CA MET A 84 10.41 8.04 3.06
C MET A 84 9.89 9.42 3.44
N GLN A 85 10.40 10.47 2.78
CA GLN A 85 9.92 11.82 3.04
C GLN A 85 8.45 11.97 2.71
N LEU A 86 8.02 11.35 1.60
CA LEU A 86 6.61 11.39 1.22
C LEU A 86 5.75 10.65 2.23
N MET A 87 6.22 9.52 2.74
CA MET A 87 5.49 8.78 3.74
C MET A 87 5.29 9.59 5.01
N VAL A 88 6.35 10.24 5.47
CA VAL A 88 6.27 11.07 6.67
C VAL A 88 5.35 12.27 6.44
N ALA A 89 5.53 12.96 5.32
CA ALA A 89 4.76 14.16 5.03
C ALA A 89 3.26 13.87 4.90
N ASN A 90 2.91 12.70 4.41
CA ASN A 90 1.52 12.33 4.18
C ASN A 90 0.96 11.39 5.25
N LYS A 91 1.78 11.06 6.24
CA LYS A 91 1.37 10.20 7.37
C LYS A 91 0.84 8.85 6.88
N ILE A 92 1.52 8.26 5.91
CA ILE A 92 1.15 6.96 5.36
C ILE A 92 2.30 5.99 5.56
N ASN A 93 1.96 4.72 5.64
CA ASN A 93 2.92 3.66 5.90
C ASN A 93 3.12 2.73 4.72
N GLN A 94 2.37 2.95 3.64
CA GLN A 94 2.48 2.13 2.44
C GLN A 94 2.36 3.05 1.24
N ILE A 95 3.22 2.82 0.21
CA ILE A 95 3.13 3.55 -1.06
C ILE A 95 3.32 2.55 -2.19
N PRO A 96 2.33 2.43 -3.10
CA PRO A 96 2.52 1.59 -4.27
C PRO A 96 3.50 2.21 -5.26
N VAL A 97 4.28 1.36 -5.91
CA VAL A 97 5.17 1.77 -7.00
C VAL A 97 4.52 1.35 -8.30
N VAL A 98 4.37 2.29 -9.23
CA VAL A 98 3.74 1.99 -10.52
C VAL A 98 4.62 2.49 -11.65
N ASP A 99 4.40 1.90 -12.84
CA ASP A 99 5.09 2.35 -14.05
C ASP A 99 4.26 3.43 -14.75
N ASP A 100 4.70 3.80 -15.96
CA ASP A 100 4.02 4.84 -16.74
C ASP A 100 2.59 4.47 -17.09
N GLN A 101 2.27 3.20 -17.08
CA GLN A 101 0.93 2.71 -17.41
C GLN A 101 0.14 2.33 -16.17
N ARG A 102 0.60 2.74 -15.01
CA ARG A 102 -0.02 2.50 -13.71
C ARG A 102 -0.08 1.03 -13.34
N GLN A 103 0.77 0.21 -13.92
CA GLN A 103 0.89 -1.16 -13.46
C GLN A 103 1.72 -1.21 -12.19
N VAL A 104 1.28 -2.01 -11.23
CA VAL A 104 1.94 -2.07 -9.94
C VAL A 104 3.23 -2.86 -10.07
N LEU A 105 4.33 -2.24 -9.66
CA LEU A 105 5.64 -2.86 -9.70
C LEU A 105 6.10 -3.33 -8.32
N ASP A 106 5.66 -2.65 -7.27
CA ASP A 106 6.13 -2.93 -5.93
C ASP A 106 5.25 -2.19 -4.93
N LEU A 107 5.48 -2.44 -3.67
CA LEU A 107 4.80 -1.73 -2.59
C LEU A 107 5.84 -1.45 -1.50
N TYR A 108 6.09 -0.17 -1.26
CA TYR A 108 6.94 0.23 -0.15
C TYR A 108 6.16 0.19 1.15
N LEU A 109 6.76 -0.40 2.16
CA LEU A 109 6.20 -0.48 3.51
C LEU A 109 7.15 0.25 4.45
N TRP A 110 6.62 1.14 5.27
CA TRP A 110 7.46 1.95 6.16
C TRP A 110 8.39 1.09 7.02
N ASN A 111 7.85 0.03 7.61
CA ASN A 111 8.67 -0.80 8.49
C ASN A 111 9.78 -1.55 7.75
N LYS A 112 9.63 -1.73 6.43
CA LYS A 112 10.69 -2.38 5.64
C LYS A 112 11.69 -1.36 5.12
N ILE A 113 11.19 -0.25 4.55
CA ILE A 113 12.08 0.73 3.94
C ILE A 113 12.92 1.43 5.02
N SER A 114 12.35 1.66 6.19
CA SER A 114 13.08 2.34 7.27
C SER A 114 14.08 1.42 7.96
N GLU A 115 13.97 0.11 7.78
CA GLU A 115 14.92 -0.85 8.34
C GLU A 115 16.15 -1.05 7.48
N LEU A 116 16.09 -0.63 6.21
CA LEU A 116 17.23 -0.85 5.32
C LEU A 116 18.41 -0.01 5.79
N PRO A 117 19.62 -0.60 5.81
CA PRO A 117 20.78 0.18 6.22
C PRO A 117 20.96 1.33 5.27
N ALA A 118 21.33 2.38 5.85
CA ALA A 118 21.64 3.51 5.02
C ALA A 118 22.94 3.21 4.38
N ARG A 119 23.24 2.54 4.14
CA ARG A 119 24.37 2.28 3.64
C ARG A 119 25.31 2.33 4.52
N ALA A 120 25.28 2.09 5.12
CA ALA A 120 25.74 2.08 5.86
C ALA A 120 26.07 2.30 6.63
N ASN A 121 25.94 2.31 6.67
CA ASN A 121 26.20 2.41 7.50
C ASN A 121 26.36 2.49 8.32
N LEU A 122 26.34 2.54 8.48
CA LEU A 122 26.42 2.51 9.29
C LEU A 122 26.59 2.57 10.17
N MET A 123 26.73 2.69 10.39
CA MET A 123 26.82 2.69 11.20
C MET A 123 26.74 2.85 11.97
N VAL A 124 26.85 2.86 12.12
CA VAL A 124 26.76 2.94 12.86
C VAL A 124 26.58 3.15 13.61
N ILE A 125 26.59 3.11 13.82
CA ILE A 125 26.42 3.20 14.44
C ILE A 125 26.41 3.41 15.35
N MET A 126 26.36 3.47 15.55
CA MET A 126 26.28 3.60 16.19
C MET A 126 26.28 4.04 16.99
N ALA A 127 26.57 4.17 17.20
CA ALA A 127 26.41 4.54 17.77
C ALA A 127 26.13 5.03 18.21
N GLY A 128 26.11 5.09 18.40
CA GLY A 128 25.55 5.43 18.66
C GLY A 128 25.02 5.77 18.76
N GLY A 129 24.76 5.77 18.78
CA GLY A 129 24.05 5.89 18.68
C GLY A 129 23.44 5.85 18.66
N ARG A 130 22.96 5.60 18.70
CA ARG A 130 22.27 5.45 18.37
C ARG A 130 21.93 5.60 18.43
#